data_f5f9feec06605554cb559526625b1fe3
#
_entry.id   f5f9feec06605554cb559526625b1fe3
#
_cell.length_a   1.000
_cell.length_b   1.000
_cell.length_c   1.000
_cell.angle_alpha   90.00
_cell.angle_beta   90.00
_cell.angle_gamma   90.00
#
_symmetry.space_group_name_H-M   'P 1'
#
loop_
_entity.id
_entity.type
_entity.pdbx_description
1 polymer ?
#
loop_
_entity_poly.entity_id
_entity_poly.type
_entity_poly.pdbx_seq_one_letter_code
_entity_poly.pdbx_strand_id
1 'polypeptide(L)'
;MILLPRDRLRTSGLRHSLSLSDRTEMPLPRENRQGISKSLSQSCALRIALSIFLFVGSAVHSPAQRPTSATPPSEAEPTAPIDPLGRETPRSAVNGLLKYAARQDFATAARYLQLPPGQETNVAQLAREFQALHSRFKGNIDLLSDDPKGTVEAGFPPGQVRAGVFVVGGATVDVILVRVDDPAAGKIWLISKETVASIPDLYAQMQSEGPTAVERIMPAALTSRHLLDMSLAQWLGWMLSIPISWLLAWLLTFFLSTPRRVLYKVRKLPFRTVWETPLGMPLRCIIAILMHGSFVYLLEPPLLYRAYYFRFLAALLAGCLAWLVSRIADRGFDHAVNRRHTQQRGGESILVLMQRLTRIVMLVIAFVAALALFGVNVKTTLAGLGIGGLAIALAAQKSLENLIGGVSLLMDKAVHVGDFCHIGDRFGTVEDIGLRSLRLRTLDQNLLVVPNGLLAQMQFENLTQRSKLLINQTFSLRIETSVEQLRSVLDRVQNMLNENPSIESGSSRIRVNDFAGAAFELELFAYGNTGDWAEFTSIRQDVILKIAEIVEAAGTRFAGPTRLTYLSTDDSVEKEKAKGVGVA
;
A
#
# COMPACT_ATOMS: atom_id res chain seq x y z
N MET A 1 -56.29 -26.22 22.78
CA MET A 1 -56.38 -27.59 22.34
C MET A 1 -54.99 -28.17 22.51
N ILE A 2 -54.79 -28.87 23.69
CA ILE A 2 -54.20 -30.20 23.84
C ILE A 2 -52.67 -30.21 23.55
N LEU A 3 -51.75 -30.65 24.38
CA LEU A 3 -51.66 -31.25 25.73
C LEU A 3 -50.16 -31.31 26.06
N LEU A 4 -49.80 -30.94 27.27
CA LEU A 4 -48.61 -31.45 28.00
C LEU A 4 -48.88 -32.90 28.48
N PRO A 5 -47.88 -33.71 28.85
CA PRO A 5 -47.34 -33.69 30.23
C PRO A 5 -45.86 -34.15 30.37
N ARG A 6 -45.13 -33.72 31.44
CA ARG A 6 -44.85 -34.33 32.77
C ARG A 6 -44.14 -35.69 32.71
N ASP A 7 -43.12 -35.98 33.42
CA ASP A 7 -42.63 -35.98 34.81
C ASP A 7 -41.35 -36.83 34.89
N ARG A 8 -40.41 -36.68 35.74
CA ARG A 8 -40.14 -36.99 37.17
C ARG A 8 -38.63 -37.06 37.40
N LEU A 9 -38.06 -36.31 38.27
CA LEU A 9 -37.74 -36.58 39.70
C LEU A 9 -36.94 -37.89 40.02
N ARG A 10 -35.75 -37.71 40.63
CA ARG A 10 -35.29 -38.23 41.93
C ARG A 10 -33.77 -38.17 42.04
N THR A 11 -33.20 -37.37 42.88
CA THR A 11 -32.89 -37.44 44.34
C THR A 11 -31.65 -38.29 44.72
N SER A 12 -30.85 -37.61 45.56
CA SER A 12 -30.06 -38.04 46.72
C SER A 12 -28.67 -38.61 46.40
N GLY A 13 -27.64 -38.28 47.13
CA GLY A 13 -27.49 -37.86 48.49
C GLY A 13 -25.99 -37.73 48.86
N LEU A 14 -25.82 -36.92 49.83
CA LEU A 14 -24.76 -36.73 50.81
C LEU A 14 -23.72 -37.83 51.06
N ARG A 15 -22.44 -37.45 51.27
CA ARG A 15 -21.74 -37.50 52.59
C ARG A 15 -20.23 -37.27 52.41
N HIS A 16 -19.74 -36.29 53.14
CA HIS A 16 -18.63 -36.27 54.13
C HIS A 16 -17.40 -37.13 53.88
N SER A 17 -16.19 -36.55 53.93
CA SER A 17 -15.46 -36.24 55.18
C SER A 17 -14.04 -35.69 54.87
N LEU A 18 -13.66 -34.72 55.63
CA LEU A 18 -12.37 -34.27 56.14
C LEU A 18 -11.17 -35.21 55.99
N SER A 19 -9.99 -34.68 55.58
CA SER A 19 -8.82 -34.65 56.48
C SER A 19 -7.69 -33.77 55.93
N LEU A 20 -7.09 -33.04 56.83
CA LEU A 20 -5.87 -32.25 56.76
C LEU A 20 -4.64 -33.08 56.36
N SER A 21 -3.70 -32.53 55.58
CA SER A 21 -2.33 -32.35 56.08
C SER A 21 -1.48 -31.58 55.07
N ASP A 22 -0.90 -30.51 55.56
CA ASP A 22 0.34 -29.85 55.24
C ASP A 22 1.29 -30.54 54.27
N ARG A 23 1.74 -29.81 53.23
CA ARG A 23 3.17 -29.51 52.98
C ARG A 23 3.36 -28.49 51.88
N THR A 24 3.96 -27.38 52.27
CA THR A 24 4.67 -26.39 51.49
C THR A 24 5.64 -27.03 50.50
N GLU A 25 5.46 -26.76 49.19
CA GLU A 25 6.54 -26.74 48.21
C GLU A 25 6.27 -25.63 47.17
N MET A 26 7.18 -24.69 47.15
CA MET A 26 7.27 -23.55 46.24
C MET A 26 7.81 -24.06 44.89
N PRO A 27 7.16 -23.88 43.73
CA PRO A 27 7.80 -24.13 42.44
C PRO A 27 8.53 -22.88 41.94
N LEU A 28 9.81 -23.07 41.65
CA LEU A 28 10.69 -22.14 40.92
C LEU A 28 10.13 -21.76 39.55
N PRO A 29 10.40 -20.55 39.04
CA PRO A 29 9.90 -20.08 37.76
C PRO A 29 10.57 -20.80 36.60
N ARG A 30 9.78 -21.45 35.74
CA ARG A 30 10.23 -22.02 34.46
C ARG A 30 10.56 -20.92 33.50
N GLU A 31 11.82 -20.80 33.19
CA GLU A 31 12.41 -19.92 32.18
C GLU A 31 11.72 -20.04 30.82
N ASN A 32 11.38 -18.89 30.31
CA ASN A 32 10.71 -18.63 29.05
C ASN A 32 11.66 -18.83 27.86
N ARG A 33 11.90 -20.10 27.43
CA ARG A 33 12.70 -20.43 26.23
C ARG A 33 11.92 -20.41 24.91
N GLN A 34 10.65 -20.02 24.91
CA GLN A 34 9.84 -19.95 23.68
C GLN A 34 9.80 -18.57 23.01
N GLY A 35 10.35 -17.53 23.62
CA GLY A 35 10.34 -16.16 23.08
C GLY A 35 11.40 -15.87 22.02
N ILE A 36 12.55 -16.54 22.07
CA ILE A 36 13.72 -16.18 21.23
C ILE A 36 13.67 -16.80 19.82
N SER A 37 13.04 -17.97 19.66
CA SER A 37 12.92 -18.63 18.34
C SER A 37 11.89 -17.98 17.41
N LYS A 38 10.93 -17.19 17.93
CA LYS A 38 9.87 -16.55 17.12
C LYS A 38 10.29 -15.20 16.54
N SER A 39 11.25 -14.49 17.15
CA SER A 39 11.70 -13.18 16.65
C SER A 39 12.66 -13.30 15.45
N LEU A 40 13.45 -14.36 15.35
CA LEU A 40 14.40 -14.59 14.25
C LEU A 40 13.72 -14.96 12.92
N SER A 41 12.56 -15.65 12.95
CA SER A 41 11.85 -16.04 11.71
C SER A 41 11.06 -14.87 11.08
N GLN A 42 10.59 -13.92 11.90
CA GLN A 42 9.89 -12.72 11.42
C GLN A 42 10.86 -11.70 10.79
N SER A 43 12.08 -11.58 11.31
CA SER A 43 13.10 -10.70 10.74
C SER A 43 13.62 -11.18 9.38
N CYS A 44 13.65 -12.50 9.16
CA CYS A 44 14.14 -13.08 7.89
C CYS A 44 13.12 -12.91 6.75
N ALA A 45 11.84 -13.14 7.00
CA ALA A 45 10.77 -12.96 6.02
C ALA A 45 10.59 -11.48 5.62
N LEU A 46 10.70 -10.56 6.59
CA LEU A 46 10.62 -9.12 6.34
C LEU A 46 11.84 -8.60 5.57
N ARG A 47 13.03 -9.12 5.87
CA ARG A 47 14.28 -8.77 5.15
C ARG A 47 14.29 -9.30 3.71
N ILE A 48 13.75 -10.50 3.46
CA ILE A 48 13.62 -11.04 2.10
C ILE A 48 12.58 -10.24 1.30
N ALA A 49 11.44 -9.87 1.88
CA ALA A 49 10.45 -9.02 1.22
C ALA A 49 11.01 -7.60 0.95
N LEU A 50 11.75 -7.02 1.88
CA LEU A 50 12.39 -5.72 1.73
C LEU A 50 13.53 -5.75 0.70
N SER A 51 14.31 -6.85 0.63
CA SER A 51 15.36 -7.03 -0.38
C SER A 51 14.80 -7.20 -1.79
N ILE A 52 13.66 -7.89 -1.95
CA ILE A 52 12.96 -8.01 -3.24
C ILE A 52 12.38 -6.65 -3.64
N PHE A 53 11.85 -5.88 -2.70
CA PHE A 53 11.33 -4.52 -2.95
C PHE A 53 12.45 -3.53 -3.31
N LEU A 54 13.61 -3.61 -2.67
CA LEU A 54 14.79 -2.80 -2.98
C LEU A 54 15.43 -3.20 -4.32
N PHE A 55 15.40 -4.48 -4.70
CA PHE A 55 15.93 -4.94 -5.98
C PHE A 55 15.04 -4.53 -7.17
N VAL A 56 13.72 -4.49 -6.99
CA VAL A 56 12.78 -3.93 -7.98
C VAL A 56 12.86 -2.40 -8.02
N GLY A 57 13.13 -1.74 -6.91
CA GLY A 57 13.29 -0.29 -6.82
C GLY A 57 14.61 0.22 -7.41
N SER A 58 15.69 -0.56 -7.36
CA SER A 58 17.00 -0.16 -7.91
C SER A 58 17.07 -0.27 -9.44
N ALA A 59 16.18 -1.03 -10.08
CA ALA A 59 16.08 -1.11 -11.55
C ALA A 59 15.39 0.11 -12.20
N VAL A 60 14.87 1.05 -11.41
CA VAL A 60 14.14 2.25 -11.88
C VAL A 60 14.90 3.57 -11.63
N HIS A 61 16.09 3.54 -11.06
CA HIS A 61 16.91 4.74 -10.91
C HIS A 61 17.73 5.01 -12.19
N SER A 62 17.06 5.59 -13.19
CA SER A 62 17.72 6.54 -14.09
C SER A 62 17.81 7.88 -13.36
N PRO A 63 18.98 8.55 -13.35
CA PRO A 63 19.11 9.85 -12.68
C PRO A 63 18.16 10.84 -13.34
N ALA A 64 17.27 11.40 -12.52
CA ALA A 64 16.43 12.51 -12.93
C ALA A 64 17.34 13.68 -13.34
N GLN A 65 17.36 14.00 -14.62
CA GLN A 65 17.92 15.24 -15.12
C GLN A 65 17.11 16.39 -14.50
N ARG A 66 17.80 17.28 -13.78
CA ARG A 66 17.25 18.55 -13.31
C ARG A 66 16.66 19.29 -14.52
N PRO A 67 15.52 19.97 -14.38
CA PRO A 67 15.04 20.86 -15.41
C PRO A 67 16.02 22.04 -15.52
N THR A 68 16.86 22.00 -16.54
CA THR A 68 17.56 23.17 -17.01
C THR A 68 16.54 24.11 -17.65
N SER A 69 16.64 25.38 -17.31
CA SER A 69 15.90 26.52 -17.80
C SER A 69 15.50 26.41 -19.28
N ALA A 70 14.25 26.74 -19.55
CA ALA A 70 13.67 26.79 -20.87
C ALA A 70 14.54 27.65 -21.79
N THR A 71 15.24 26.99 -22.71
CA THR A 71 15.79 27.59 -23.92
C THR A 71 14.63 27.68 -24.92
N PRO A 72 14.50 28.77 -25.67
CA PRO A 72 13.44 28.94 -26.67
C PRO A 72 13.53 27.80 -27.71
N PRO A 73 12.40 27.44 -28.36
CA PRO A 73 12.37 26.33 -29.30
C PRO A 73 13.37 26.57 -30.41
N SER A 74 14.40 25.73 -30.44
CA SER A 74 15.28 25.60 -31.59
C SER A 74 14.42 25.18 -32.79
N GLU A 75 14.59 25.87 -33.92
CA GLU A 75 14.00 25.53 -35.21
C GLU A 75 13.98 24.01 -35.40
N ALA A 76 12.81 23.50 -35.78
CA ALA A 76 12.63 22.09 -36.11
C ALA A 76 13.67 21.71 -37.17
N GLU A 77 14.63 20.82 -36.80
CA GLU A 77 15.45 20.16 -37.80
C GLU A 77 14.49 19.49 -38.80
N PRO A 78 14.74 19.60 -40.10
CA PRO A 78 13.91 19.00 -41.12
C PRO A 78 13.81 17.48 -40.80
N THR A 79 12.58 17.01 -40.67
CA THR A 79 12.28 15.58 -40.47
C THR A 79 13.01 14.77 -41.54
N ALA A 80 14.06 14.05 -41.13
CA ALA A 80 14.79 13.16 -42.03
C ALA A 80 13.78 12.17 -42.66
N PRO A 81 13.92 11.85 -43.95
CA PRO A 81 13.04 10.91 -44.62
C PRO A 81 12.98 9.60 -43.88
N ILE A 82 11.77 9.13 -43.57
CA ILE A 82 11.54 7.84 -42.87
C ILE A 82 11.98 6.72 -43.82
N ASP A 83 12.95 5.89 -43.37
CA ASP A 83 13.42 4.75 -44.16
C ASP A 83 12.31 3.70 -44.30
N PRO A 84 11.83 3.37 -45.52
CA PRO A 84 10.78 2.37 -45.72
C PRO A 84 11.15 0.96 -45.27
N LEU A 85 12.43 0.69 -45.06
CA LEU A 85 12.95 -0.60 -44.57
C LEU A 85 13.15 -0.60 -43.04
N GLY A 86 13.00 0.54 -42.38
CA GLY A 86 13.10 0.66 -40.92
C GLY A 86 14.52 0.43 -40.39
N ARG A 87 15.58 0.87 -41.11
CA ARG A 87 16.98 0.72 -40.70
C ARG A 87 17.51 1.87 -39.83
N GLU A 88 16.61 2.62 -39.20
CA GLU A 88 16.94 3.84 -38.44
C GLU A 88 17.66 3.54 -37.11
N THR A 89 17.46 2.37 -36.53
CA THR A 89 18.06 1.97 -35.26
C THR A 89 18.82 0.63 -35.39
N PRO A 90 19.84 0.39 -34.54
CA PRO A 90 20.54 -0.88 -34.54
C PRO A 90 19.65 -2.10 -34.45
N ARG A 91 18.66 -2.05 -33.52
CA ARG A 91 17.71 -3.15 -33.29
C ARG A 91 16.78 -3.37 -34.48
N SER A 92 16.23 -2.31 -35.05
CA SER A 92 15.31 -2.42 -36.18
C SER A 92 16.02 -2.92 -37.45
N ALA A 93 17.28 -2.54 -37.66
CA ALA A 93 18.11 -3.02 -38.79
C ALA A 93 18.33 -4.54 -38.71
N VAL A 94 18.74 -5.08 -37.56
CA VAL A 94 18.93 -6.53 -37.39
C VAL A 94 17.60 -7.28 -37.51
N ASN A 95 16.52 -6.80 -36.87
CA ASN A 95 15.20 -7.42 -36.99
C ASN A 95 14.68 -7.41 -38.42
N GLY A 96 14.89 -6.33 -39.18
CA GLY A 96 14.52 -6.21 -40.58
C GLY A 96 15.26 -7.24 -41.45
N LEU A 97 16.58 -7.30 -41.30
CA LEU A 97 17.41 -8.30 -42.01
C LEU A 97 16.89 -9.73 -41.76
N LEU A 98 16.72 -10.12 -40.51
CA LEU A 98 16.24 -11.46 -40.14
C LEU A 98 14.83 -11.75 -40.64
N LYS A 99 13.95 -10.75 -40.61
CA LYS A 99 12.55 -10.87 -41.08
C LYS A 99 12.48 -11.12 -42.58
N TYR A 100 13.25 -10.37 -43.39
CA TYR A 100 13.24 -10.56 -44.83
C TYR A 100 13.99 -11.85 -45.23
N ALA A 101 15.09 -12.18 -44.56
CA ALA A 101 15.80 -13.43 -44.74
C ALA A 101 14.90 -14.65 -44.44
N ALA A 102 14.12 -14.62 -43.32
CA ALA A 102 13.18 -15.69 -42.99
C ALA A 102 12.03 -15.83 -44.00
N ARG A 103 11.69 -14.77 -44.73
CA ARG A 103 10.70 -14.80 -45.83
C ARG A 103 11.31 -15.24 -47.16
N GLN A 104 12.62 -15.56 -47.18
CA GLN A 104 13.38 -15.88 -48.38
C GLN A 104 13.44 -14.72 -49.40
N ASP A 105 13.13 -13.50 -48.97
CA ASP A 105 13.33 -12.28 -49.76
C ASP A 105 14.78 -11.80 -49.60
N PHE A 106 15.71 -12.52 -50.21
CA PHE A 106 17.15 -12.24 -50.11
C PHE A 106 17.56 -10.96 -50.81
N ALA A 107 16.78 -10.50 -51.80
CA ALA A 107 17.03 -9.24 -52.49
C ALA A 107 16.79 -8.03 -51.54
N THR A 108 15.74 -8.08 -50.76
CA THR A 108 15.48 -7.05 -49.75
C THR A 108 16.38 -7.21 -48.53
N ALA A 109 16.65 -8.42 -48.07
CA ALA A 109 17.58 -8.71 -46.97
C ALA A 109 18.99 -8.18 -47.24
N ALA A 110 19.45 -8.28 -48.47
CA ALA A 110 20.76 -7.77 -48.87
C ALA A 110 20.93 -6.24 -48.70
N ARG A 111 19.85 -5.46 -48.69
CA ARG A 111 19.88 -4.01 -48.44
C ARG A 111 20.24 -3.62 -47.00
N TYR A 112 20.34 -4.60 -46.10
CA TYR A 112 20.82 -4.41 -44.73
C TYR A 112 22.32 -4.73 -44.59
N LEU A 113 23.01 -5.15 -45.66
CA LEU A 113 24.43 -5.48 -45.68
C LEU A 113 25.21 -4.34 -46.35
N GLN A 114 26.33 -3.94 -45.75
CA GLN A 114 27.27 -3.04 -46.38
C GLN A 114 28.20 -3.87 -47.27
N LEU A 115 28.00 -3.79 -48.59
CA LEU A 115 28.72 -4.60 -49.53
C LEU A 115 30.19 -4.17 -49.67
N PRO A 116 31.15 -5.12 -49.64
CA PRO A 116 32.51 -4.82 -49.99
C PRO A 116 32.65 -4.49 -51.49
N PRO A 117 33.64 -3.68 -51.89
CA PRO A 117 33.90 -3.41 -53.31
C PRO A 117 34.17 -4.70 -54.09
N GLY A 118 33.46 -4.93 -55.19
CA GLY A 118 33.64 -6.11 -56.07
C GLY A 118 32.71 -7.29 -55.81
N GLN A 119 31.85 -7.25 -54.77
CA GLN A 119 30.87 -8.32 -54.48
C GLN A 119 29.42 -7.95 -54.85
N GLU A 120 29.22 -6.96 -55.68
CA GLU A 120 27.88 -6.44 -56.05
C GLU A 120 27.05 -7.45 -56.86
N THR A 121 27.65 -8.46 -57.46
CA THR A 121 26.99 -9.47 -58.31
C THR A 121 26.36 -10.62 -57.54
N ASN A 122 26.72 -10.88 -56.24
CA ASN A 122 26.28 -12.04 -55.47
C ASN A 122 25.52 -11.70 -54.18
N VAL A 123 24.85 -10.57 -54.14
CA VAL A 123 24.24 -10.01 -52.93
C VAL A 123 23.19 -10.93 -52.31
N ALA A 124 22.33 -11.57 -53.14
CA ALA A 124 21.34 -12.51 -52.68
C ALA A 124 21.93 -13.80 -52.09
N GLN A 125 23.12 -14.21 -52.61
CA GLN A 125 23.83 -15.36 -52.07
C GLN A 125 24.43 -15.04 -50.71
N LEU A 126 25.06 -13.87 -50.51
CA LEU A 126 25.56 -13.43 -49.21
C LEU A 126 24.48 -13.37 -48.16
N ALA A 127 23.28 -12.90 -48.52
CA ALA A 127 22.15 -12.89 -47.62
C ALA A 127 21.64 -14.31 -47.25
N ARG A 128 21.70 -15.27 -48.19
CA ARG A 128 21.42 -16.70 -47.90
C ARG A 128 22.46 -17.32 -46.98
N GLU A 129 23.72 -17.06 -47.23
CA GLU A 129 24.86 -17.56 -46.42
C GLU A 129 24.76 -16.97 -45.00
N PHE A 130 24.46 -15.67 -44.88
CA PHE A 130 24.19 -15.03 -43.59
C PHE A 130 23.04 -15.70 -42.87
N GLN A 131 21.93 -15.99 -43.57
CA GLN A 131 20.79 -16.72 -42.97
C GLN A 131 21.21 -18.11 -42.51
N ALA A 132 22.02 -18.86 -43.28
CA ALA A 132 22.49 -20.16 -42.86
C ALA A 132 23.37 -20.10 -41.59
N LEU A 133 24.15 -19.02 -41.42
CA LEU A 133 24.96 -18.78 -40.24
C LEU A 133 24.16 -18.32 -39.01
N HIS A 134 22.85 -18.01 -39.15
CA HIS A 134 22.06 -17.48 -38.00
C HIS A 134 21.96 -18.46 -36.82
N SER A 135 22.04 -19.77 -37.06
CA SER A 135 22.08 -20.78 -35.98
C SER A 135 23.38 -20.73 -35.16
N ARG A 136 24.43 -20.19 -35.71
CA ARG A 136 25.75 -20.01 -35.09
C ARG A 136 25.94 -18.62 -34.45
N PHE A 137 24.93 -17.76 -34.56
CA PHE A 137 24.95 -16.43 -33.97
C PHE A 137 24.69 -16.49 -32.45
N LYS A 138 25.63 -15.95 -31.69
CA LYS A 138 25.51 -15.73 -30.25
C LYS A 138 25.41 -14.23 -29.97
N GLY A 139 24.22 -13.75 -29.71
CA GLY A 139 23.94 -12.36 -29.41
C GLY A 139 22.50 -12.22 -28.89
N ASN A 140 22.22 -11.11 -28.22
CA ASN A 140 20.87 -10.78 -27.77
C ASN A 140 20.42 -9.51 -28.48
N ILE A 141 19.54 -9.65 -29.47
CA ILE A 141 18.99 -8.54 -30.24
C ILE A 141 18.22 -7.55 -29.35
N ASP A 142 17.65 -8.02 -28.25
CA ASP A 142 16.89 -7.18 -27.32
C ASP A 142 17.78 -6.19 -26.54
N LEU A 143 19.07 -6.44 -26.47
CA LEU A 143 20.04 -5.51 -25.86
C LEU A 143 20.50 -4.41 -26.83
N LEU A 144 20.20 -4.53 -28.11
CA LEU A 144 20.52 -3.49 -29.10
C LEU A 144 19.62 -2.27 -28.85
N SER A 145 20.21 -1.10 -29.04
CA SER A 145 19.52 0.18 -28.83
C SER A 145 18.41 0.44 -29.86
N ASP A 146 17.30 1.01 -29.40
CA ASP A 146 16.26 1.60 -30.25
C ASP A 146 16.52 3.11 -30.52
N ASP A 147 17.63 3.66 -29.99
CA ASP A 147 18.04 5.04 -30.30
C ASP A 147 18.69 5.07 -31.69
N PRO A 148 18.27 5.99 -32.60
CA PRO A 148 18.91 6.19 -33.89
C PRO A 148 20.42 6.49 -33.83
N LYS A 149 20.91 7.03 -32.70
CA LYS A 149 22.34 7.28 -32.49
C LYS A 149 23.11 6.02 -32.08
N GLY A 150 22.40 4.95 -31.68
CA GLY A 150 23.02 3.75 -31.12
C GLY A 150 23.52 3.97 -29.68
N THR A 151 24.10 2.92 -29.09
CA THR A 151 24.83 3.02 -27.82
C THR A 151 26.32 3.08 -28.09
N VAL A 152 27.02 3.96 -27.40
CA VAL A 152 28.49 4.00 -27.45
C VAL A 152 28.99 2.83 -26.61
N GLU A 153 29.61 1.83 -27.27
CA GLU A 153 30.18 0.65 -26.61
C GLU A 153 31.70 0.85 -26.47
N ALA A 154 32.24 0.53 -25.29
CA ALA A 154 33.67 0.67 -25.04
C ALA A 154 34.49 -0.24 -25.98
N GLY A 155 35.41 0.34 -26.75
CA GLY A 155 36.23 -0.38 -27.74
C GLY A 155 35.76 -0.25 -29.17
N PHE A 156 34.61 0.38 -29.45
CA PHE A 156 34.13 0.65 -30.81
C PHE A 156 34.08 2.16 -31.11
N PRO A 157 34.39 2.59 -32.32
CA PRO A 157 34.26 4.00 -32.71
C PRO A 157 32.76 4.45 -32.70
N PRO A 158 32.49 5.76 -32.55
CA PRO A 158 31.14 6.31 -32.63
C PRO A 158 30.48 5.90 -33.95
N GLY A 159 29.24 5.39 -33.86
CA GLY A 159 28.48 4.90 -35.03
C GLY A 159 28.72 3.43 -35.35
N GLN A 160 29.43 2.69 -34.53
CA GLN A 160 29.54 1.24 -34.60
C GLN A 160 28.99 0.59 -33.32
N VAL A 161 28.27 -0.53 -33.50
CA VAL A 161 27.66 -1.30 -32.39
C VAL A 161 27.84 -2.78 -32.70
N ARG A 162 28.26 -3.55 -31.69
CA ARG A 162 28.36 -5.00 -31.81
C ARG A 162 26.99 -5.64 -31.60
N ALA A 163 26.47 -6.30 -32.63
CA ALA A 163 25.21 -7.04 -32.55
C ALA A 163 25.33 -8.38 -31.83
N GLY A 164 26.50 -9.00 -31.93
CA GLY A 164 26.81 -10.32 -31.39
C GLY A 164 28.05 -10.92 -32.02
N VAL A 165 28.19 -12.25 -31.94
CA VAL A 165 29.31 -12.99 -32.54
C VAL A 165 28.80 -14.21 -33.29
N PHE A 166 29.43 -14.55 -34.43
CA PHE A 166 29.34 -15.88 -35.00
C PHE A 166 30.39 -16.79 -34.35
N VAL A 167 29.96 -18.01 -34.00
CA VAL A 167 30.88 -19.04 -33.45
C VAL A 167 30.81 -20.26 -34.36
N VAL A 168 31.87 -20.45 -35.15
CA VAL A 168 31.98 -21.56 -36.11
C VAL A 168 33.39 -22.15 -35.99
N GLY A 169 33.54 -23.46 -35.85
CA GLY A 169 34.84 -24.14 -35.78
C GLY A 169 35.77 -23.74 -34.65
N GLY A 170 35.20 -23.14 -33.57
CA GLY A 170 35.98 -22.54 -32.48
C GLY A 170 36.47 -21.12 -32.76
N ALA A 171 36.32 -20.61 -33.98
CA ALA A 171 36.56 -19.20 -34.32
C ALA A 171 35.36 -18.33 -33.90
N THR A 172 35.65 -17.13 -33.41
CA THR A 172 34.63 -16.12 -33.05
C THR A 172 34.80 -14.90 -33.94
N VAL A 173 33.77 -14.51 -34.68
CA VAL A 173 33.75 -13.32 -35.53
C VAL A 173 32.67 -12.37 -35.05
N ASP A 174 33.05 -11.12 -34.73
CA ASP A 174 32.14 -10.10 -34.30
C ASP A 174 31.20 -9.67 -35.43
N VAL A 175 29.90 -9.59 -35.13
CA VAL A 175 28.90 -9.02 -36.03
C VAL A 175 28.71 -7.56 -35.64
N ILE A 176 29.24 -6.68 -36.50
CA ILE A 176 29.28 -5.23 -36.23
C ILE A 176 28.27 -4.53 -37.12
N LEU A 177 27.47 -3.67 -36.53
CA LEU A 177 26.60 -2.70 -37.20
C LEU A 177 27.33 -1.38 -37.35
N VAL A 178 27.19 -0.76 -38.52
CA VAL A 178 27.77 0.56 -38.82
C VAL A 178 26.68 1.49 -39.27
N ARG A 179 26.76 2.72 -38.80
CA ARG A 179 25.85 3.79 -39.20
C ARG A 179 26.38 4.46 -40.45
N VAL A 180 25.59 4.46 -41.52
CA VAL A 180 25.97 4.98 -42.85
C VAL A 180 24.97 6.07 -43.25
N ASP A 181 25.44 7.12 -43.92
CA ASP A 181 24.58 8.13 -44.53
C ASP A 181 24.15 7.63 -45.93
N ASP A 182 22.86 7.31 -46.08
CA ASP A 182 22.22 6.93 -47.33
C ASP A 182 21.54 8.18 -47.96
N PRO A 183 21.81 8.52 -49.23
CA PRO A 183 21.24 9.71 -49.88
C PRO A 183 19.71 9.70 -49.94
N ALA A 184 19.07 8.52 -49.96
CA ALA A 184 17.62 8.40 -50.10
C ALA A 184 16.89 8.19 -48.72
N ALA A 185 17.56 7.57 -47.74
CA ALA A 185 16.97 7.15 -46.48
C ALA A 185 17.58 7.87 -45.24
N GLY A 186 18.58 8.74 -45.45
CA GLY A 186 19.27 9.43 -44.35
C GLY A 186 20.24 8.49 -43.62
N LYS A 187 20.33 8.68 -42.27
CA LYS A 187 21.28 7.87 -41.47
C LYS A 187 20.69 6.52 -41.11
N ILE A 188 21.20 5.45 -41.69
CA ILE A 188 20.74 4.08 -41.52
C ILE A 188 21.83 3.18 -40.92
N TRP A 189 21.43 2.07 -40.35
CA TRP A 189 22.31 1.04 -39.80
C TRP A 189 22.38 -0.15 -40.72
N LEU A 190 23.62 -0.60 -41.04
CA LEU A 190 23.91 -1.74 -41.89
C LEU A 190 24.90 -2.67 -41.19
N ILE A 191 24.91 -3.96 -41.54
CA ILE A 191 26.00 -4.89 -41.16
C ILE A 191 27.29 -4.44 -41.85
N SER A 192 28.36 -4.32 -41.08
CA SER A 192 29.65 -3.80 -41.58
C SER A 192 30.23 -4.64 -42.71
N LYS A 193 30.97 -3.99 -43.60
CA LYS A 193 31.64 -4.65 -44.72
C LYS A 193 32.64 -5.72 -44.26
N GLU A 194 33.29 -5.55 -43.11
CA GLU A 194 34.19 -6.52 -42.50
C GLU A 194 33.47 -7.81 -42.11
N THR A 195 32.33 -7.68 -41.47
CA THR A 195 31.45 -8.81 -41.12
C THR A 195 30.94 -9.49 -42.40
N VAL A 196 30.50 -8.71 -43.39
CA VAL A 196 29.97 -9.26 -44.66
C VAL A 196 31.07 -10.01 -45.42
N ALA A 197 32.31 -9.52 -45.44
CA ALA A 197 33.44 -10.18 -46.09
C ALA A 197 33.79 -11.54 -45.45
N SER A 198 33.53 -11.73 -44.15
CA SER A 198 33.80 -13.00 -43.46
C SER A 198 32.70 -14.06 -43.64
N ILE A 199 31.53 -13.71 -44.18
CA ILE A 199 30.39 -14.63 -44.33
C ILE A 199 30.73 -15.88 -45.17
N PRO A 200 31.34 -15.77 -46.38
CA PRO A 200 31.63 -16.96 -47.20
C PRO A 200 32.57 -17.96 -46.53
N ASP A 201 33.59 -17.46 -45.83
CA ASP A 201 34.58 -18.30 -45.14
C ASP A 201 33.94 -19.02 -43.94
N LEU A 202 33.10 -18.30 -43.15
CA LEU A 202 32.37 -18.88 -42.06
C LEU A 202 31.34 -19.93 -42.53
N TYR A 203 30.70 -19.68 -43.66
CA TYR A 203 29.75 -20.62 -44.27
C TYR A 203 30.46 -21.89 -44.75
N ALA A 204 31.62 -21.78 -45.41
CA ALA A 204 32.46 -22.92 -45.82
C ALA A 204 32.93 -23.73 -44.61
N GLN A 205 33.38 -23.06 -43.52
CA GLN A 205 33.73 -23.72 -42.27
C GLN A 205 32.56 -24.46 -41.65
N MET A 206 31.36 -23.83 -41.60
CA MET A 206 30.14 -24.45 -41.06
C MET A 206 29.78 -25.73 -41.85
N GLN A 207 29.92 -25.73 -43.19
CA GLN A 207 29.69 -26.93 -44.02
C GLN A 207 30.70 -28.04 -43.74
N SER A 208 31.91 -27.72 -43.36
CA SER A 208 32.96 -28.70 -43.00
C SER A 208 32.78 -29.27 -41.59
N GLU A 209 32.00 -28.60 -40.70
CA GLU A 209 31.63 -29.12 -39.40
C GLU A 209 30.70 -30.33 -39.54
N GLY A 210 30.95 -31.38 -38.78
CA GLY A 210 30.09 -32.55 -38.72
C GLY A 210 28.74 -32.24 -38.08
N PRO A 211 27.76 -33.18 -38.15
CA PRO A 211 26.43 -33.01 -37.62
C PRO A 211 26.46 -32.63 -36.14
N THR A 212 25.54 -31.74 -35.73
CA THR A 212 25.36 -31.32 -34.35
C THR A 212 25.09 -32.50 -33.40
N ALA A 213 25.30 -32.33 -32.10
CA ALA A 213 25.06 -33.39 -31.12
C ALA A 213 23.61 -33.93 -31.17
N VAL A 214 22.64 -33.09 -31.51
CA VAL A 214 21.25 -33.47 -31.71
C VAL A 214 21.05 -34.29 -32.98
N GLU A 215 21.70 -33.90 -34.08
CA GLU A 215 21.63 -34.62 -35.35
C GLU A 215 22.29 -36.01 -35.31
N ARG A 216 23.31 -36.20 -34.43
CA ARG A 216 23.92 -37.52 -34.20
C ARG A 216 23.02 -38.53 -33.49
N ILE A 217 22.10 -38.07 -32.67
CA ILE A 217 21.22 -38.93 -31.86
C ILE A 217 19.91 -39.23 -32.61
N MET A 218 19.47 -38.35 -33.53
CA MET A 218 18.19 -38.44 -34.21
C MET A 218 18.30 -39.19 -35.55
N PRO A 219 17.25 -39.95 -35.96
CA PRO A 219 17.21 -40.60 -37.29
C PRO A 219 17.29 -39.57 -38.43
N ALA A 220 18.04 -39.88 -39.48
CA ALA A 220 18.25 -39.00 -40.63
C ALA A 220 16.93 -38.58 -41.32
N ALA A 221 15.87 -39.38 -41.25
CA ALA A 221 14.55 -39.06 -41.77
C ALA A 221 13.84 -37.87 -41.06
N LEU A 222 14.21 -37.57 -39.80
CA LEU A 222 13.67 -36.45 -39.01
C LEU A 222 14.53 -35.20 -39.12
N THR A 223 15.81 -35.34 -39.41
CA THR A 223 16.74 -34.22 -39.55
C THR A 223 16.75 -33.65 -40.99
N SER A 224 16.42 -34.46 -42.00
CA SER A 224 16.41 -34.04 -43.41
C SER A 224 15.13 -33.25 -43.80
N ARG A 225 14.02 -33.40 -43.06
CA ARG A 225 12.79 -32.67 -43.34
C ARG A 225 12.70 -31.40 -42.52
N HIS A 226 12.56 -30.27 -43.21
CA HIS A 226 12.45 -28.96 -42.57
C HIS A 226 11.03 -28.42 -42.73
N LEU A 227 10.46 -27.89 -41.66
CA LEU A 227 9.19 -27.18 -41.60
C LEU A 227 9.43 -25.82 -40.93
N LEU A 228 9.17 -24.71 -41.63
CA LEU A 228 9.41 -23.35 -41.13
C LEU A 228 10.85 -23.13 -40.64
N ASP A 229 11.82 -23.49 -41.47
CA ASP A 229 13.27 -23.39 -41.20
C ASP A 229 13.81 -24.21 -39.99
N MET A 230 12.93 -25.06 -39.39
CA MET A 230 13.33 -25.99 -38.33
C MET A 230 13.21 -27.44 -38.78
N SER A 231 14.14 -28.29 -38.39
CA SER A 231 14.03 -29.74 -38.64
C SER A 231 12.88 -30.35 -37.85
N LEU A 232 12.24 -31.40 -38.39
CA LEU A 232 11.20 -32.13 -37.65
C LEU A 232 11.72 -32.67 -36.31
N ALA A 233 13.02 -32.98 -36.22
CA ALA A 233 13.69 -33.37 -34.98
C ALA A 233 13.65 -32.27 -33.91
N GLN A 234 13.88 -31.01 -34.29
CA GLN A 234 13.79 -29.85 -33.39
C GLN A 234 12.36 -29.62 -32.91
N TRP A 235 11.36 -29.71 -33.82
CA TRP A 235 9.96 -29.61 -33.46
C TRP A 235 9.55 -30.70 -32.47
N LEU A 236 9.94 -31.95 -32.71
CA LEU A 236 9.65 -33.07 -31.82
C LEU A 236 10.32 -32.89 -30.46
N GLY A 237 11.59 -32.48 -30.44
CA GLY A 237 12.35 -32.16 -29.23
C GLY A 237 11.65 -31.04 -28.41
N TRP A 238 11.19 -30.02 -29.11
CA TRP A 238 10.49 -28.89 -28.49
C TRP A 238 9.18 -29.31 -27.83
N MET A 239 8.34 -30.08 -28.56
CA MET A 239 7.08 -30.60 -28.02
C MET A 239 7.30 -31.58 -26.85
N LEU A 240 8.32 -32.45 -26.96
CA LEU A 240 8.62 -33.45 -25.94
C LEU A 240 9.23 -32.82 -24.69
N SER A 241 9.95 -31.72 -24.82
CA SER A 241 10.56 -31.02 -23.67
C SER A 241 9.52 -30.44 -22.70
N ILE A 242 8.29 -30.17 -23.13
CA ILE A 242 7.20 -29.68 -22.26
C ILE A 242 6.83 -30.72 -21.18
N PRO A 243 6.37 -31.95 -21.55
CA PRO A 243 6.03 -32.96 -20.56
C PRO A 243 7.25 -33.44 -19.74
N ILE A 244 8.44 -33.48 -20.36
CA ILE A 244 9.68 -33.83 -19.66
C ILE A 244 10.00 -32.79 -18.56
N SER A 245 9.95 -31.50 -18.89
CA SER A 245 10.18 -30.44 -17.93
C SER A 245 9.16 -30.43 -16.81
N TRP A 246 7.90 -30.71 -17.12
CA TRP A 246 6.86 -30.85 -16.12
C TRP A 246 7.11 -32.05 -15.18
N LEU A 247 7.49 -33.20 -15.73
CA LEU A 247 7.82 -34.40 -14.96
C LEU A 247 9.06 -34.16 -14.07
N LEU A 248 10.11 -33.54 -14.62
CA LEU A 248 11.31 -33.21 -13.85
C LEU A 248 11.03 -32.19 -12.75
N ALA A 249 10.23 -31.16 -13.03
CA ALA A 249 9.79 -30.21 -12.03
C ALA A 249 8.96 -30.88 -10.92
N TRP A 250 8.11 -31.85 -11.29
CA TRP A 250 7.37 -32.66 -10.33
C TRP A 250 8.29 -33.53 -9.46
N LEU A 251 9.25 -34.24 -10.07
CA LEU A 251 10.26 -35.05 -9.37
C LEU A 251 11.11 -34.20 -8.42
N LEU A 252 11.66 -33.10 -8.91
CA LEU A 252 12.49 -32.20 -8.13
C LEU A 252 11.76 -31.69 -6.90
N THR A 253 10.54 -31.26 -7.13
CA THR A 253 9.70 -30.74 -6.07
C THR A 253 9.25 -31.86 -5.10
N PHE A 254 9.05 -33.07 -5.57
CA PHE A 254 8.82 -34.25 -4.74
C PHE A 254 10.01 -34.55 -3.83
N PHE A 255 11.21 -34.61 -4.36
CA PHE A 255 12.43 -34.85 -3.60
C PHE A 255 12.73 -33.75 -2.57
N LEU A 256 12.54 -32.49 -2.92
CA LEU A 256 12.68 -31.36 -1.98
C LEU A 256 11.67 -31.39 -0.83
N SER A 257 10.52 -32.03 -1.01
CA SER A 257 9.51 -32.19 0.04
C SER A 257 9.79 -33.38 0.97
N THR A 258 10.55 -34.37 0.54
CA THR A 258 10.77 -35.65 1.24
C THR A 258 11.45 -35.49 2.61
N PRO A 259 12.56 -34.75 2.77
CA PRO A 259 13.22 -34.59 4.06
C PRO A 259 12.30 -33.89 5.09
N ARG A 260 11.47 -32.97 4.64
CA ARG A 260 10.46 -32.34 5.51
C ARG A 260 9.38 -33.33 5.94
N ARG A 261 8.93 -34.25 5.06
CA ARG A 261 7.98 -35.31 5.42
C ARG A 261 8.53 -36.22 6.52
N VAL A 262 9.79 -36.63 6.41
CA VAL A 262 10.47 -37.43 7.40
C VAL A 262 10.56 -36.71 8.75
N LEU A 263 10.99 -35.43 8.71
CA LEU A 263 11.14 -34.63 9.93
C LEU A 263 9.79 -34.39 10.65
N TYR A 264 8.71 -34.12 9.91
CA TYR A 264 7.36 -33.97 10.50
C TYR A 264 6.82 -35.27 11.03
N LYS A 265 7.07 -36.40 10.34
CA LYS A 265 6.69 -37.75 10.81
C LYS A 265 7.40 -38.11 12.13
N VAL A 266 8.68 -37.78 12.25
CA VAL A 266 9.46 -38.00 13.48
C VAL A 266 8.95 -37.09 14.61
N ARG A 267 8.53 -35.83 14.33
CA ARG A 267 8.02 -34.88 15.33
C ARG A 267 6.54 -35.03 15.65
N LYS A 268 5.81 -35.98 15.05
CA LYS A 268 4.36 -36.18 15.21
C LYS A 268 3.52 -34.91 15.00
N LEU A 269 4.00 -33.99 14.17
CA LEU A 269 3.27 -32.76 13.83
C LEU A 269 2.30 -33.02 12.66
N PRO A 270 1.13 -32.36 12.59
CA PRO A 270 0.23 -32.49 11.45
C PRO A 270 0.93 -32.04 10.18
N PHE A 271 1.19 -33.00 9.28
CA PHE A 271 1.95 -32.77 8.06
C PHE A 271 1.00 -32.28 6.94
N ARG A 272 1.07 -31.01 6.63
CA ARG A 272 0.57 -30.49 5.35
C ARG A 272 1.71 -30.50 4.33
N THR A 273 1.63 -31.29 3.29
CA THR A 273 2.63 -31.33 2.23
C THR A 273 2.74 -29.95 1.57
N VAL A 274 3.94 -29.54 1.19
CA VAL A 274 4.15 -28.28 0.40
C VAL A 274 3.32 -28.32 -0.88
N TRP A 275 2.92 -29.50 -1.36
CA TRP A 275 2.10 -29.79 -2.53
C TRP A 275 0.60 -29.59 -2.30
N GLU A 276 0.13 -29.84 -1.10
CA GLU A 276 -1.23 -29.55 -0.66
C GLU A 276 -1.36 -28.06 -0.31
N THR A 277 -0.22 -27.37 -0.28
CA THR A 277 -0.20 -25.95 -0.04
C THR A 277 -0.43 -25.19 -1.36
N PRO A 278 -1.17 -24.08 -1.35
CA PRO A 278 -1.39 -23.25 -2.54
C PRO A 278 -0.12 -22.73 -3.23
N LEU A 279 1.06 -22.85 -2.59
CA LEU A 279 2.36 -22.46 -3.14
C LEU A 279 2.99 -23.52 -4.05
N GLY A 280 2.59 -24.80 -3.93
CA GLY A 280 3.22 -25.89 -4.66
C GLY A 280 3.04 -25.80 -6.17
N MET A 281 1.85 -25.40 -6.64
CA MET A 281 1.56 -25.27 -8.06
C MET A 281 2.35 -24.15 -8.75
N PRO A 282 2.32 -22.88 -8.29
CA PRO A 282 3.08 -21.81 -8.96
C PRO A 282 4.58 -22.09 -8.94
N LEU A 283 5.13 -22.64 -7.86
CA LEU A 283 6.55 -23.00 -7.79
C LEU A 283 6.90 -24.09 -8.80
N ARG A 284 6.06 -25.10 -8.99
CA ARG A 284 6.25 -26.15 -9.99
C ARG A 284 6.20 -25.58 -11.40
N CYS A 285 5.26 -24.67 -11.70
CA CYS A 285 5.18 -23.99 -12.98
C CYS A 285 6.46 -23.20 -13.28
N ILE A 286 6.98 -22.44 -12.29
CA ILE A 286 8.23 -21.68 -12.44
C ILE A 286 9.40 -22.61 -12.77
N ILE A 287 9.57 -23.69 -12.02
CA ILE A 287 10.64 -24.67 -12.26
C ILE A 287 10.48 -25.33 -13.65
N ALA A 288 9.25 -25.71 -14.03
CA ALA A 288 8.98 -26.31 -15.33
C ALA A 288 9.30 -25.35 -16.48
N ILE A 289 8.93 -24.07 -16.37
CA ILE A 289 9.23 -23.02 -17.37
C ILE A 289 10.75 -22.84 -17.51
N LEU A 290 11.49 -22.76 -16.40
CA LEU A 290 12.94 -22.62 -16.41
C LEU A 290 13.64 -23.83 -17.04
N MET A 291 13.21 -25.05 -16.68
CA MET A 291 13.75 -26.28 -17.26
C MET A 291 13.41 -26.40 -18.74
N HIS A 292 12.18 -26.09 -19.13
CA HIS A 292 11.76 -26.08 -20.52
C HIS A 292 12.56 -25.06 -21.33
N GLY A 293 12.74 -23.83 -20.82
CA GLY A 293 13.57 -22.81 -21.45
C GLY A 293 15.02 -23.28 -21.65
N SER A 294 15.59 -24.00 -20.67
CA SER A 294 16.92 -24.59 -20.79
C SER A 294 16.98 -25.66 -21.89
N PHE A 295 15.98 -26.54 -22.00
CA PHE A 295 15.92 -27.52 -23.09
C PHE A 295 15.77 -26.85 -24.46
N VAL A 296 14.93 -25.85 -24.59
CA VAL A 296 14.75 -25.08 -25.83
C VAL A 296 16.06 -24.37 -26.22
N TYR A 297 16.79 -23.83 -25.24
CA TYR A 297 18.09 -23.21 -25.48
C TYR A 297 19.11 -24.21 -26.07
N LEU A 298 19.12 -25.47 -25.60
CA LEU A 298 20.00 -26.55 -26.10
C LEU A 298 19.63 -27.05 -27.49
N LEU A 299 18.38 -26.88 -27.92
CA LEU A 299 17.88 -27.28 -29.25
C LEU A 299 18.26 -26.28 -30.35
N GLU A 300 18.87 -25.14 -29.99
CA GLU A 300 19.33 -24.09 -30.89
C GLU A 300 18.30 -23.69 -31.96
N PRO A 301 17.07 -23.28 -31.61
CA PRO A 301 16.09 -22.87 -32.60
C PRO A 301 16.55 -21.62 -33.35
N PRO A 302 16.04 -21.36 -34.58
CA PRO A 302 16.33 -20.15 -35.35
C PRO A 302 16.15 -18.88 -34.51
N LEU A 303 17.04 -17.90 -34.72
CA LEU A 303 17.18 -16.72 -33.84
C LEU A 303 15.87 -15.96 -33.64
N LEU A 304 15.10 -15.80 -34.73
CA LEU A 304 13.82 -15.09 -34.67
C LEU A 304 12.79 -15.81 -33.79
N TYR A 305 12.63 -17.13 -33.97
CA TYR A 305 11.73 -17.96 -33.15
C TYR A 305 12.20 -17.99 -31.72
N ARG A 306 13.53 -18.09 -31.50
CA ARG A 306 14.12 -18.06 -30.16
C ARG A 306 13.77 -16.77 -29.41
N ALA A 307 13.94 -15.58 -30.03
CA ALA A 307 13.65 -14.29 -29.42
C ALA A 307 12.18 -14.17 -28.99
N TYR A 308 11.23 -14.43 -29.89
CA TYR A 308 9.79 -14.35 -29.56
C TYR A 308 9.38 -15.39 -28.52
N TYR A 309 9.93 -16.60 -28.62
CA TYR A 309 9.59 -17.68 -27.70
C TYR A 309 10.09 -17.41 -26.29
N PHE A 310 11.32 -16.95 -26.13
CA PHE A 310 11.84 -16.59 -24.80
C PHE A 310 11.11 -15.40 -24.20
N ARG A 311 10.65 -14.42 -25.00
CA ARG A 311 9.75 -13.36 -24.52
C ARG A 311 8.42 -13.94 -24.00
N PHE A 312 7.86 -14.89 -24.73
CA PHE A 312 6.65 -15.59 -24.30
C PHE A 312 6.88 -16.37 -22.99
N LEU A 313 7.96 -17.13 -22.88
CA LEU A 313 8.32 -17.82 -21.64
C LEU A 313 8.58 -16.86 -20.48
N ALA A 314 9.24 -15.74 -20.73
CA ALA A 314 9.46 -14.69 -19.73
C ALA A 314 8.14 -14.07 -19.25
N ALA A 315 7.18 -13.84 -20.15
CA ALA A 315 5.84 -13.36 -19.80
C ALA A 315 5.08 -14.38 -18.94
N LEU A 316 5.14 -15.68 -19.31
CA LEU A 316 4.58 -16.76 -18.49
C LEU A 316 5.25 -16.84 -17.11
N LEU A 317 6.57 -16.68 -17.06
CA LEU A 317 7.33 -16.67 -15.81
C LEU A 317 6.92 -15.50 -14.92
N ALA A 318 6.77 -14.29 -15.49
CA ALA A 318 6.27 -13.11 -14.78
C ALA A 318 4.85 -13.35 -14.20
N GLY A 319 3.97 -13.97 -14.99
CA GLY A 319 2.63 -14.39 -14.53
C GLY A 319 2.68 -15.40 -13.38
N CYS A 320 3.54 -16.42 -13.48
CA CYS A 320 3.71 -17.42 -12.43
C CYS A 320 4.33 -16.83 -11.15
N LEU A 321 5.27 -15.87 -11.28
CA LEU A 321 5.83 -15.13 -10.14
C LEU A 321 4.77 -14.28 -9.45
N ALA A 322 3.96 -13.52 -10.21
CA ALA A 322 2.86 -12.75 -9.67
C ALA A 322 1.83 -13.65 -8.97
N TRP A 323 1.54 -14.83 -9.54
CA TRP A 323 0.70 -15.84 -8.92
C TRP A 323 1.30 -16.38 -7.61
N LEU A 324 2.61 -16.65 -7.59
CA LEU A 324 3.31 -17.08 -6.38
C LEU A 324 3.25 -16.01 -5.28
N VAL A 325 3.53 -14.75 -5.62
CA VAL A 325 3.48 -13.62 -4.68
C VAL A 325 2.06 -13.45 -4.13
N SER A 326 1.03 -13.50 -4.98
CA SER A 326 -0.37 -13.41 -4.51
C SER A 326 -0.73 -14.57 -3.58
N ARG A 327 -0.22 -15.79 -3.83
CA ARG A 327 -0.43 -16.94 -2.93
C ARG A 327 0.30 -16.83 -1.59
N ILE A 328 1.47 -16.19 -1.57
CA ILE A 328 2.19 -15.88 -0.33
C ILE A 328 1.41 -14.85 0.48
N ALA A 329 0.91 -13.80 -0.18
CA ALA A 329 0.07 -12.79 0.44
C ALA A 329 -1.23 -13.39 1.01
N ASP A 330 -1.93 -14.25 0.23
CA ASP A 330 -3.12 -14.98 0.69
C ASP A 330 -2.87 -15.70 2.03
N ARG A 331 -1.72 -16.38 2.16
CA ARG A 331 -1.36 -17.07 3.42
C ARG A 331 -1.10 -16.13 4.57
N GLY A 332 -0.48 -14.98 4.28
CA GLY A 332 -0.28 -13.94 5.27
C GLY A 332 -1.62 -13.45 5.83
N PHE A 333 -2.57 -13.20 4.96
CA PHE A 333 -3.92 -12.78 5.33
C PHE A 333 -4.68 -13.88 6.09
N ASP A 334 -4.66 -15.12 5.61
CA ASP A 334 -5.30 -16.26 6.28
C ASP A 334 -4.73 -16.47 7.70
N HIS A 335 -3.40 -16.32 7.85
CA HIS A 335 -2.76 -16.41 9.15
C HIS A 335 -3.15 -15.27 10.09
N ALA A 336 -3.29 -14.05 9.56
CA ALA A 336 -3.76 -12.89 10.31
C ALA A 336 -5.22 -13.03 10.74
N VAL A 337 -6.09 -13.56 9.86
CA VAL A 337 -7.50 -13.87 10.17
C VAL A 337 -7.57 -14.90 11.30
N ASN A 338 -6.87 -16.05 11.15
CA ASN A 338 -6.93 -17.14 12.14
C ASN A 338 -6.41 -16.74 13.53
N ARG A 339 -5.51 -15.77 13.62
CA ARG A 339 -5.06 -15.22 14.91
C ARG A 339 -6.09 -14.31 15.58
N ARG A 340 -6.99 -13.69 14.81
CA ARG A 340 -7.99 -12.72 15.29
C ARG A 340 -9.36 -13.35 15.60
N HIS A 341 -9.60 -14.60 15.20
CA HIS A 341 -10.86 -15.32 15.46
C HIS A 341 -11.30 -15.37 16.94
N THR A 342 -10.42 -14.95 17.85
CA THR A 342 -10.71 -14.95 19.28
C THR A 342 -11.37 -13.66 19.78
N GLN A 343 -11.44 -12.57 19.01
CA GLN A 343 -11.81 -11.26 19.60
C GLN A 343 -12.79 -10.35 18.86
N GLN A 344 -12.98 -10.37 17.52
CA GLN A 344 -13.92 -9.41 16.89
C GLN A 344 -14.39 -9.85 15.48
N ARG A 345 -15.72 -9.91 15.27
CA ARG A 345 -16.37 -10.28 13.99
C ARG A 345 -16.24 -9.26 12.83
N GLY A 346 -15.71 -8.07 13.06
CA GLY A 346 -15.65 -7.01 12.04
C GLY A 346 -14.38 -6.95 11.19
N GLY A 347 -13.27 -7.56 11.62
CA GLY A 347 -11.96 -7.48 10.97
C GLY A 347 -11.78 -8.37 9.74
N GLU A 348 -12.59 -9.42 9.59
CA GLU A 348 -12.45 -10.42 8.53
C GLU A 348 -12.74 -9.81 7.14
N SER A 349 -13.76 -8.97 7.03
CA SER A 349 -14.16 -8.34 5.75
C SER A 349 -13.08 -7.45 5.15
N ILE A 350 -12.32 -6.73 6.00
CA ILE A 350 -11.22 -5.85 5.56
C ILE A 350 -10.05 -6.68 5.04
N LEU A 351 -9.70 -7.77 5.71
CA LEU A 351 -8.61 -8.64 5.29
C LEU A 351 -8.92 -9.33 3.96
N VAL A 352 -10.16 -9.79 3.76
CA VAL A 352 -10.63 -10.35 2.47
C VAL A 352 -10.58 -9.30 1.36
N LEU A 353 -10.96 -8.06 1.65
CA LEU A 353 -10.85 -6.96 0.69
C LEU A 353 -9.39 -6.70 0.30
N MET A 354 -8.48 -6.62 1.27
CA MET A 354 -7.04 -6.43 1.03
C MET A 354 -6.46 -7.57 0.20
N GLN A 355 -6.85 -8.80 0.47
CA GLN A 355 -6.46 -9.98 -0.31
C GLN A 355 -6.90 -9.86 -1.78
N ARG A 356 -8.14 -9.43 -2.04
CA ARG A 356 -8.66 -9.21 -3.41
C ARG A 356 -7.90 -8.09 -4.12
N LEU A 357 -7.68 -6.95 -3.44
CA LEU A 357 -6.91 -5.83 -3.99
C LEU A 357 -5.48 -6.23 -4.34
N THR A 358 -4.80 -6.98 -3.46
CA THR A 358 -3.46 -7.50 -3.72
C THR A 358 -3.42 -8.36 -4.98
N ARG A 359 -4.41 -9.24 -5.20
CA ARG A 359 -4.49 -10.07 -6.42
C ARG A 359 -4.68 -9.21 -7.67
N ILE A 360 -5.54 -8.19 -7.62
CA ILE A 360 -5.75 -7.27 -8.75
C ILE A 360 -4.46 -6.53 -9.08
N VAL A 361 -3.77 -5.98 -8.08
CA VAL A 361 -2.50 -5.27 -8.26
C VAL A 361 -1.44 -6.20 -8.88
N MET A 362 -1.30 -7.43 -8.36
CA MET A 362 -0.35 -8.41 -8.91
C MET A 362 -0.67 -8.79 -10.35
N LEU A 363 -1.96 -8.91 -10.70
CA LEU A 363 -2.39 -9.18 -12.07
C LEU A 363 -2.06 -8.01 -13.01
N VAL A 364 -2.28 -6.77 -12.58
CA VAL A 364 -1.93 -5.56 -13.35
C VAL A 364 -0.41 -5.47 -13.56
N ILE A 365 0.39 -5.72 -12.53
CA ILE A 365 1.86 -5.74 -12.64
C ILE A 365 2.32 -6.81 -13.63
N ALA A 366 1.78 -8.03 -13.54
CA ALA A 366 2.12 -9.11 -14.45
C ALA A 366 1.73 -8.78 -15.90
N PHE A 367 0.57 -8.15 -16.11
CA PHE A 367 0.11 -7.72 -17.43
C PHE A 367 1.02 -6.64 -18.03
N VAL A 368 1.39 -5.60 -17.25
CA VAL A 368 2.31 -4.55 -17.72
C VAL A 368 3.69 -5.13 -18.01
N ALA A 369 4.19 -6.04 -17.16
CA ALA A 369 5.45 -6.73 -17.41
C ALA A 369 5.40 -7.57 -18.70
N ALA A 370 4.30 -8.27 -18.95
CA ALA A 370 4.10 -9.01 -20.19
C ALA A 370 4.12 -8.09 -21.41
N LEU A 371 3.39 -6.96 -21.37
CA LEU A 371 3.41 -5.96 -22.46
C LEU A 371 4.83 -5.44 -22.74
N ALA A 372 5.59 -5.15 -21.68
CA ALA A 372 7.00 -4.72 -21.79
C ALA A 372 7.86 -5.76 -22.53
N LEU A 373 7.70 -7.04 -22.18
CA LEU A 373 8.44 -8.15 -22.79
C LEU A 373 8.10 -8.33 -24.29
N PHE A 374 6.88 -8.00 -24.70
CA PHE A 374 6.48 -8.02 -26.12
C PHE A 374 6.86 -6.74 -26.87
N GLY A 375 7.58 -5.80 -26.23
CA GLY A 375 8.06 -4.58 -26.88
C GLY A 375 7.01 -3.46 -27.01
N VAL A 376 5.87 -3.58 -26.31
CA VAL A 376 4.89 -2.51 -26.25
C VAL A 376 5.44 -1.35 -25.41
N ASN A 377 5.21 -0.12 -25.85
CA ASN A 377 5.65 1.06 -25.12
C ASN A 377 4.94 1.20 -23.77
N VAL A 378 5.60 0.72 -22.71
CA VAL A 378 5.05 0.75 -21.36
C VAL A 378 4.88 2.17 -20.80
N LYS A 379 5.58 3.18 -21.34
CA LYS A 379 5.42 4.56 -20.88
C LYS A 379 3.99 5.04 -21.10
N THR A 380 3.41 4.77 -22.27
CA THR A 380 2.00 5.12 -22.58
C THR A 380 1.02 4.35 -21.69
N THR A 381 1.27 3.05 -21.48
CA THR A 381 0.42 2.21 -20.62
C THR A 381 0.47 2.70 -19.17
N LEU A 382 1.67 3.02 -18.64
CA LEU A 382 1.84 3.54 -17.30
C LEU A 382 1.24 4.94 -17.14
N ALA A 383 1.32 5.80 -18.17
CA ALA A 383 0.65 7.10 -18.16
C ALA A 383 -0.87 6.95 -18.02
N GLY A 384 -1.47 6.04 -18.81
CA GLY A 384 -2.91 5.73 -18.70
C GLY A 384 -3.31 5.15 -17.33
N LEU A 385 -2.51 4.20 -16.81
CA LEU A 385 -2.69 3.67 -15.45
C LEU A 385 -2.52 4.74 -14.38
N GLY A 386 -1.59 5.69 -14.57
CA GLY A 386 -1.38 6.82 -13.66
C GLY A 386 -2.60 7.72 -13.56
N ILE A 387 -3.20 8.10 -14.71
CA ILE A 387 -4.44 8.90 -14.74
C ILE A 387 -5.60 8.13 -14.09
N GLY A 388 -5.77 6.84 -14.43
CA GLY A 388 -6.78 5.99 -13.81
C GLY A 388 -6.56 5.81 -12.30
N GLY A 389 -5.31 5.67 -11.87
CA GLY A 389 -4.91 5.60 -10.47
C GLY A 389 -5.21 6.89 -9.71
N LEU A 390 -4.96 8.06 -10.33
CA LEU A 390 -5.33 9.35 -9.75
C LEU A 390 -6.85 9.48 -9.55
N ALA A 391 -7.64 9.07 -10.53
CA ALA A 391 -9.10 9.06 -10.41
C ALA A 391 -9.58 8.18 -9.24
N ILE A 392 -9.00 6.97 -9.08
CA ILE A 392 -9.29 6.07 -7.96
C ILE A 392 -8.84 6.70 -6.63
N ALA A 393 -7.66 7.33 -6.59
CA ALA A 393 -7.15 7.98 -5.38
C ALA A 393 -8.06 9.12 -4.93
N LEU A 394 -8.53 9.97 -5.84
CA LEU A 394 -9.50 11.04 -5.54
C LEU A 394 -10.85 10.47 -5.06
N ALA A 395 -11.33 9.39 -5.68
CA ALA A 395 -12.55 8.73 -5.22
C ALA A 395 -12.42 8.10 -3.82
N ALA A 396 -11.23 7.62 -3.45
CA ALA A 396 -10.95 7.02 -2.15
C ALA A 396 -10.52 8.02 -1.07
N GLN A 397 -10.28 9.29 -1.43
CA GLN A 397 -9.69 10.32 -0.56
C GLN A 397 -10.40 10.44 0.79
N LYS A 398 -11.74 10.53 0.80
CA LYS A 398 -12.52 10.69 2.03
C LYS A 398 -12.44 9.47 2.96
N SER A 399 -12.33 8.27 2.39
CA SER A 399 -12.14 7.04 3.17
C SER A 399 -10.75 6.99 3.81
N LEU A 400 -9.73 7.41 3.07
CA LEU A 400 -8.35 7.47 3.57
C LEU A 400 -8.18 8.54 4.65
N GLU A 401 -8.81 9.71 4.49
CA GLU A 401 -8.84 10.78 5.49
C GLU A 401 -9.42 10.28 6.83
N ASN A 402 -10.53 9.54 6.79
CA ASN A 402 -11.11 8.96 8.00
C ASN A 402 -10.20 7.90 8.65
N LEU A 403 -9.51 7.10 7.86
CA LEU A 403 -8.56 6.11 8.37
C LEU A 403 -7.37 6.78 9.06
N ILE A 404 -6.76 7.78 8.40
CA ILE A 404 -5.62 8.54 8.93
C ILE A 404 -6.05 9.30 10.20
N GLY A 405 -7.22 9.95 10.19
CA GLY A 405 -7.77 10.61 11.36
C GLY A 405 -7.95 9.66 12.55
N GLY A 406 -8.44 8.45 12.31
CA GLY A 406 -8.55 7.43 13.36
C GLY A 406 -7.21 6.99 13.92
N VAL A 407 -6.20 6.80 13.08
CA VAL A 407 -4.84 6.48 13.52
C VAL A 407 -4.24 7.63 14.33
N SER A 408 -4.41 8.88 13.90
CA SER A 408 -3.92 10.06 14.62
C SER A 408 -4.53 10.16 16.01
N LEU A 409 -5.86 10.05 16.12
CA LEU A 409 -6.57 10.10 17.41
C LEU A 409 -6.07 9.03 18.40
N LEU A 410 -5.78 7.81 17.90
CA LEU A 410 -5.26 6.72 18.73
C LEU A 410 -3.80 6.95 19.15
N MET A 411 -2.98 7.52 18.27
CA MET A 411 -1.57 7.79 18.55
C MET A 411 -1.40 8.95 19.54
N ASP A 412 -2.19 10.01 19.38
CA ASP A 412 -2.14 11.21 20.22
C ASP A 412 -2.78 10.98 21.60
N LYS A 413 -3.51 9.86 21.75
CA LYS A 413 -4.25 9.52 22.97
C LYS A 413 -5.18 10.64 23.46
N ALA A 414 -5.69 11.44 22.54
CA ALA A 414 -6.54 12.57 22.85
C ALA A 414 -7.89 12.15 23.48
N VAL A 415 -8.35 10.93 23.12
CA VAL A 415 -9.62 10.36 23.58
C VAL A 415 -9.45 8.85 23.82
N HIS A 416 -10.06 8.33 24.87
CA HIS A 416 -10.14 6.91 25.19
C HIS A 416 -11.60 6.44 25.24
N VAL A 417 -11.80 5.14 25.10
CA VAL A 417 -13.12 4.54 25.34
C VAL A 417 -13.48 4.72 26.81
N GLY A 418 -14.65 5.25 27.07
CA GLY A 418 -15.14 5.62 28.40
C GLY A 418 -15.03 7.11 28.73
N ASP A 419 -14.26 7.90 27.95
CA ASP A 419 -14.14 9.33 28.18
C ASP A 419 -15.47 10.05 27.88
N PHE A 420 -15.83 11.01 28.73
CA PHE A 420 -16.93 11.92 28.52
C PHE A 420 -16.44 13.16 27.78
N CYS A 421 -16.93 13.36 26.56
CA CYS A 421 -16.46 14.40 25.65
C CYS A 421 -17.58 15.32 25.19
N HIS A 422 -17.20 16.56 24.87
CA HIS A 422 -18.03 17.52 24.14
C HIS A 422 -17.53 17.60 22.70
N ILE A 423 -18.32 17.09 21.77
CA ILE A 423 -17.98 17.01 20.33
C ILE A 423 -19.03 17.78 19.52
N GLY A 424 -18.64 18.91 18.94
CA GLY A 424 -19.58 19.85 18.33
C GLY A 424 -20.59 20.36 19.38
N ASP A 425 -21.87 20.17 19.11
CA ASP A 425 -22.95 20.61 20.02
C ASP A 425 -23.44 19.49 20.97
N ARG A 426 -22.73 18.36 21.03
CA ARG A 426 -23.21 17.19 21.76
C ARG A 426 -22.24 16.73 22.85
N PHE A 427 -22.81 16.43 24.00
CA PHE A 427 -22.08 15.77 25.09
C PHE A 427 -22.37 14.26 25.07
N GLY A 428 -21.35 13.47 25.39
CA GLY A 428 -21.52 12.03 25.49
C GLY A 428 -20.29 11.28 25.91
N THR A 429 -20.48 10.00 26.19
CA THR A 429 -19.39 9.05 26.53
C THR A 429 -18.94 8.30 25.29
N VAL A 430 -17.65 8.21 25.08
CA VAL A 430 -17.05 7.44 23.98
C VAL A 430 -17.27 5.96 24.25
N GLU A 431 -18.03 5.30 23.38
CA GLU A 431 -18.37 3.87 23.48
C GLU A 431 -17.36 3.00 22.74
N ASP A 432 -16.90 3.46 21.56
CA ASP A 432 -15.98 2.72 20.70
C ASP A 432 -15.23 3.67 19.76
N ILE A 433 -13.97 3.35 19.48
CA ILE A 433 -13.14 4.07 18.53
C ILE A 433 -12.79 3.09 17.39
N GLY A 434 -13.59 3.14 16.33
CA GLY A 434 -13.38 2.34 15.15
C GLY A 434 -12.33 2.95 14.20
N LEU A 435 -11.92 2.19 13.18
CA LEU A 435 -10.94 2.66 12.18
C LEU A 435 -11.41 3.88 11.37
N ARG A 436 -12.73 4.02 11.15
CA ARG A 436 -13.32 5.07 10.34
C ARG A 436 -14.10 6.11 11.13
N SER A 437 -14.66 5.73 12.26
CA SER A 437 -15.58 6.56 13.03
C SER A 437 -15.51 6.24 14.50
N LEU A 438 -15.67 7.28 15.32
CA LEU A 438 -15.88 7.22 16.75
C LEU A 438 -17.38 7.09 17.03
N ARG A 439 -17.76 6.30 18.05
CA ARG A 439 -19.12 6.14 18.54
C ARG A 439 -19.26 6.81 19.90
N LEU A 440 -20.16 7.75 19.98
CA LEU A 440 -20.44 8.52 21.18
C LEU A 440 -21.87 8.21 21.68
N ARG A 441 -22.01 7.80 22.92
CA ARG A 441 -23.30 7.65 23.60
C ARG A 441 -23.70 9.00 24.23
N THR A 442 -24.70 9.66 23.67
CA THR A 442 -25.16 10.96 24.19
C THR A 442 -25.90 10.82 25.52
N LEU A 443 -26.14 11.94 26.22
CA LEU A 443 -26.93 11.95 27.46
C LEU A 443 -28.35 11.40 27.27
N ASP A 444 -28.94 11.60 26.08
CA ASP A 444 -30.25 11.04 25.70
C ASP A 444 -30.17 9.55 25.33
N GLN A 445 -29.03 8.88 25.57
CA GLN A 445 -28.78 7.48 25.23
C GLN A 445 -28.78 7.18 23.73
N ASN A 446 -28.76 8.19 22.88
CA ASN A 446 -28.60 8.01 21.42
C ASN A 446 -27.17 7.69 21.06
N LEU A 447 -26.95 6.88 20.01
CA LEU A 447 -25.64 6.59 19.48
C LEU A 447 -25.31 7.59 18.36
N LEU A 448 -24.38 8.49 18.62
CA LEU A 448 -23.82 9.40 17.63
C LEU A 448 -22.57 8.79 17.01
N VAL A 449 -22.53 8.73 15.67
CA VAL A 449 -21.38 8.20 14.93
C VAL A 449 -20.68 9.36 14.21
N VAL A 450 -19.45 9.67 14.65
CA VAL A 450 -18.66 10.78 14.13
C VAL A 450 -17.52 10.23 13.27
N PRO A 451 -17.39 10.63 11.98
CA PRO A 451 -16.26 10.23 11.15
C PRO A 451 -14.93 10.76 11.72
N ASN A 452 -13.90 9.89 11.82
CA ASN A 452 -12.63 10.25 12.43
C ASN A 452 -11.89 11.39 11.68
N GLY A 453 -12.03 11.46 10.36
CA GLY A 453 -11.45 12.54 9.57
C GLY A 453 -12.06 13.91 9.91
N LEU A 454 -13.35 13.95 10.25
CA LEU A 454 -14.00 15.16 10.74
C LEU A 454 -13.54 15.49 12.16
N LEU A 455 -13.50 14.49 13.04
CA LEU A 455 -13.07 14.65 14.43
C LEU A 455 -11.62 15.15 14.55
N ALA A 456 -10.71 14.68 13.66
CA ALA A 456 -9.34 15.14 13.63
C ALA A 456 -9.15 16.60 13.16
N GLN A 457 -10.17 17.19 12.52
CA GLN A 457 -10.15 18.57 12.01
C GLN A 457 -10.94 19.55 12.89
N MET A 458 -11.80 19.05 13.77
CA MET A 458 -12.63 19.89 14.64
C MET A 458 -12.03 19.98 16.05
N GLN A 459 -12.40 21.05 16.75
CA GLN A 459 -12.12 21.18 18.16
C GLN A 459 -13.11 20.33 18.95
N PHE A 460 -12.63 19.61 19.93
CA PHE A 460 -13.45 18.89 20.91
C PHE A 460 -12.82 19.00 22.30
N GLU A 461 -13.64 18.85 23.33
CA GLU A 461 -13.20 18.92 24.72
C GLU A 461 -13.31 17.54 25.39
N ASN A 462 -12.21 17.07 25.99
CA ASN A 462 -12.24 15.87 26.82
C ASN A 462 -12.50 16.28 28.28
N LEU A 463 -13.74 16.06 28.70
CA LEU A 463 -14.19 16.47 30.00
C LEU A 463 -13.78 15.50 31.13
N THR A 464 -13.39 14.27 30.80
CA THR A 464 -12.89 13.29 31.78
C THR A 464 -11.46 13.63 32.23
N GLN A 465 -10.65 14.26 31.37
CA GLN A 465 -9.27 14.60 31.69
C GLN A 465 -9.11 15.91 32.51
N ARG A 466 -10.22 16.50 32.93
CA ARG A 466 -10.21 17.69 33.80
C ARG A 466 -9.67 17.31 35.17
N SER A 467 -8.76 18.11 35.71
CA SER A 467 -8.25 17.98 37.08
C SER A 467 -9.06 18.80 38.09
N LYS A 468 -9.72 19.84 37.60
CA LYS A 468 -10.47 20.82 38.41
C LYS A 468 -11.68 21.31 37.66
N LEU A 469 -12.74 21.72 38.40
CA LEU A 469 -13.93 22.30 37.80
C LEU A 469 -14.16 23.71 38.34
N LEU A 470 -14.53 24.61 37.45
CA LEU A 470 -14.75 26.01 37.77
C LEU A 470 -16.14 26.23 38.37
N ILE A 471 -16.18 26.84 39.55
CA ILE A 471 -17.37 27.45 40.13
C ILE A 471 -17.34 28.94 39.73
N ASN A 472 -18.13 29.31 38.74
CA ASN A 472 -18.35 30.71 38.34
C ASN A 472 -19.84 31.00 38.57
N GLN A 473 -20.11 31.76 39.61
CA GLN A 473 -21.49 32.01 40.04
C GLN A 473 -21.68 33.49 40.37
N THR A 474 -22.70 34.08 39.77
CA THR A 474 -23.11 35.44 40.09
C THR A 474 -24.33 35.40 41.02
N PHE A 475 -24.35 36.21 42.07
CA PHE A 475 -25.49 36.39 42.92
C PHE A 475 -25.64 37.87 43.30
N SER A 476 -26.86 38.29 43.56
CA SER A 476 -27.20 39.70 43.79
C SER A 476 -27.69 39.93 45.20
N LEU A 477 -27.14 40.95 45.88
CA LEU A 477 -27.61 41.43 47.16
C LEU A 477 -28.51 42.67 46.98
N ARG A 478 -29.43 42.88 47.90
CA ARG A 478 -30.30 44.03 47.87
C ARG A 478 -29.54 45.35 47.90
N ILE A 479 -30.06 46.37 47.25
CA ILE A 479 -29.46 47.71 47.19
C ILE A 479 -29.39 48.39 48.59
N GLU A 480 -30.29 48.02 49.50
CA GLU A 480 -30.32 48.52 50.87
C GLU A 480 -29.21 47.97 51.75
N THR A 481 -28.37 47.02 51.21
CA THR A 481 -27.21 46.47 51.92
C THR A 481 -26.19 47.56 52.14
N SER A 482 -25.83 47.80 53.43
CA SER A 482 -24.83 48.81 53.78
C SER A 482 -23.43 48.37 53.28
N VAL A 483 -22.54 49.33 53.05
CA VAL A 483 -21.18 49.05 52.63
C VAL A 483 -20.42 48.17 53.65
N GLU A 484 -20.73 48.33 54.96
CA GLU A 484 -20.16 47.52 56.03
C GLU A 484 -20.63 46.06 55.95
N GLN A 485 -21.93 45.84 55.72
CA GLN A 485 -22.49 44.51 55.50
C GLN A 485 -21.90 43.87 54.25
N LEU A 486 -21.77 44.65 53.17
CA LEU A 486 -21.19 44.18 51.93
C LEU A 486 -19.75 43.72 52.12
N ARG A 487 -18.91 44.51 52.78
CA ARG A 487 -17.53 44.13 53.13
C ARG A 487 -17.50 42.88 54.04
N SER A 488 -18.35 42.81 55.05
CA SER A 488 -18.46 41.66 55.95
C SER A 488 -18.81 40.38 55.18
N VAL A 489 -19.72 40.44 54.19
CA VAL A 489 -20.05 39.30 53.33
C VAL A 489 -18.87 38.89 52.49
N LEU A 490 -18.19 39.86 51.82
CA LEU A 490 -17.02 39.58 50.98
C LEU A 490 -15.91 38.91 51.79
N ASP A 491 -15.55 39.45 52.96
CA ASP A 491 -14.48 38.92 53.82
C ASP A 491 -14.82 37.52 54.35
N ARG A 492 -16.03 37.31 54.83
CA ARG A 492 -16.47 35.99 55.36
C ARG A 492 -16.54 34.93 54.27
N VAL A 493 -17.07 35.27 53.10
CA VAL A 493 -17.09 34.32 51.97
C VAL A 493 -15.70 34.02 51.48
N GLN A 494 -14.82 35.03 51.38
CA GLN A 494 -13.39 34.81 51.01
C GLN A 494 -12.68 33.89 52.00
N ASN A 495 -12.90 34.08 53.30
CA ASN A 495 -12.30 33.22 54.33
C ASN A 495 -12.87 31.80 54.26
N MET A 496 -14.18 31.64 54.10
CA MET A 496 -14.83 30.35 53.95
C MET A 496 -14.27 29.58 52.74
N LEU A 497 -14.03 30.28 51.63
CA LEU A 497 -13.43 29.66 50.43
C LEU A 497 -12.00 29.23 50.67
N ASN A 498 -11.20 30.06 51.35
CA ASN A 498 -9.78 29.77 51.66
C ASN A 498 -9.60 28.61 52.66
N GLU A 499 -10.56 28.45 53.58
CA GLU A 499 -10.58 27.39 54.60
C GLU A 499 -11.14 26.07 54.08
N ASN A 500 -11.79 26.08 52.92
CA ASN A 500 -12.41 24.89 52.36
C ASN A 500 -11.40 24.02 51.61
N PRO A 501 -11.07 22.81 52.12
CA PRO A 501 -10.07 21.94 51.48
C PRO A 501 -10.46 21.45 50.08
N SER A 502 -11.78 21.44 49.75
CA SER A 502 -12.29 21.06 48.45
C SER A 502 -12.16 22.16 47.40
N ILE A 503 -11.73 23.37 47.79
CA ILE A 503 -11.51 24.51 46.91
C ILE A 503 -10.01 24.74 46.76
N GLU A 504 -9.58 25.09 45.56
CA GLU A 504 -8.17 25.39 45.31
C GLU A 504 -7.72 26.66 46.05
N SER A 505 -6.71 26.51 46.89
CA SER A 505 -6.15 27.62 47.64
C SER A 505 -5.55 28.69 46.72
N GLY A 506 -5.88 29.96 46.97
CA GLY A 506 -5.30 31.12 46.28
C GLY A 506 -5.89 31.44 44.90
N SER A 507 -6.77 30.58 44.35
CA SER A 507 -7.45 30.86 43.08
C SER A 507 -8.85 31.43 43.29
N SER A 508 -9.42 31.27 44.53
CA SER A 508 -10.76 31.69 44.85
C SER A 508 -10.83 33.21 45.09
N ARG A 509 -11.84 33.82 44.55
CA ARG A 509 -12.15 35.23 44.75
C ARG A 509 -13.63 35.50 44.73
N ILE A 510 -14.05 36.46 45.57
CA ILE A 510 -15.37 37.05 45.51
C ILE A 510 -15.24 38.55 45.38
N ARG A 511 -15.95 39.16 44.47
CA ARG A 511 -15.86 40.61 44.23
C ARG A 511 -17.25 41.14 43.84
N VAL A 512 -17.45 42.42 44.15
CA VAL A 512 -18.57 43.17 43.55
C VAL A 512 -18.20 43.45 42.12
N ASN A 513 -19.02 42.98 41.19
CA ASN A 513 -18.78 43.13 39.77
C ASN A 513 -19.50 44.37 39.21
N ASP A 514 -20.75 44.58 39.60
CA ASP A 514 -21.56 45.68 39.06
C ASP A 514 -22.72 46.07 39.99
N PHE A 515 -23.40 47.16 39.64
CA PHE A 515 -24.65 47.60 40.16
C PHE A 515 -25.73 47.43 39.09
N ALA A 516 -26.36 46.30 39.04
CA ALA A 516 -27.36 46.02 38.03
C ALA A 516 -28.76 45.91 38.62
N GLY A 517 -29.76 46.52 37.99
CA GLY A 517 -31.18 46.35 38.32
C GLY A 517 -31.56 46.65 39.77
N ALA A 518 -30.95 47.64 40.44
CA ALA A 518 -31.12 47.97 41.84
C ALA A 518 -30.62 46.88 42.81
N ALA A 519 -29.51 46.25 42.48
CA ALA A 519 -28.84 45.27 43.32
C ALA A 519 -27.31 45.37 43.20
N PHE A 520 -26.55 44.91 44.20
CA PHE A 520 -25.13 44.68 44.13
C PHE A 520 -24.89 43.30 43.53
N GLU A 521 -24.26 43.23 42.33
CA GLU A 521 -23.87 41.96 41.75
C GLU A 521 -22.49 41.51 42.25
N LEU A 522 -22.45 40.32 42.82
CA LEU A 522 -21.23 39.68 43.30
C LEU A 522 -20.90 38.50 42.43
N GLU A 523 -19.67 38.46 41.96
CA GLU A 523 -19.10 37.34 41.20
C GLU A 523 -18.21 36.49 42.11
N LEU A 524 -18.54 35.20 42.18
CA LEU A 524 -17.73 34.16 42.82
C LEU A 524 -16.99 33.40 41.75
N PHE A 525 -15.67 33.35 41.87
CA PHE A 525 -14.82 32.56 41.03
C PHE A 525 -13.94 31.65 41.90
N ALA A 526 -14.05 30.33 41.74
CA ALA A 526 -13.28 29.37 42.49
C ALA A 526 -13.14 28.06 41.70
N TYR A 527 -12.06 27.32 41.91
CA TYR A 527 -11.91 25.98 41.38
C TYR A 527 -12.14 24.95 42.47
N GLY A 528 -13.02 23.99 42.20
CA GLY A 528 -13.15 22.77 42.97
C GLY A 528 -12.06 21.79 42.65
N ASN A 529 -11.38 21.23 43.67
CA ASN A 529 -10.25 20.28 43.55
C ASN A 529 -10.73 18.87 43.19
N THR A 530 -11.54 18.74 42.17
CA THR A 530 -12.04 17.45 41.68
C THR A 530 -12.29 17.50 40.20
N GLY A 531 -12.04 16.37 39.51
CA GLY A 531 -12.46 16.15 38.13
C GLY A 531 -13.81 15.46 38.01
N ASP A 532 -14.34 14.88 39.09
CA ASP A 532 -15.62 14.19 39.12
C ASP A 532 -16.79 15.18 39.21
N TRP A 533 -17.78 15.01 38.31
CA TRP A 533 -18.93 15.90 38.23
C TRP A 533 -19.88 15.74 39.43
N ALA A 534 -20.03 14.52 39.95
CA ALA A 534 -20.93 14.27 41.07
C ALA A 534 -20.37 14.89 42.36
N GLU A 535 -19.09 14.71 42.62
CA GLU A 535 -18.39 15.34 43.74
C GLU A 535 -18.40 16.87 43.61
N PHE A 536 -18.13 17.40 42.41
CA PHE A 536 -18.17 18.82 42.14
C PHE A 536 -19.55 19.45 42.45
N THR A 537 -20.63 18.81 42.04
CA THR A 537 -21.96 19.32 42.30
C THR A 537 -22.28 19.37 43.79
N SER A 538 -21.78 18.42 44.56
CA SER A 538 -21.86 18.43 46.03
C SER A 538 -21.06 19.61 46.64
N ILE A 539 -19.80 19.77 46.20
CA ILE A 539 -18.95 20.90 46.63
C ILE A 539 -19.62 22.24 46.30
N ARG A 540 -20.15 22.39 45.11
CA ARG A 540 -20.84 23.60 44.66
C ARG A 540 -22.08 23.87 45.49
N GLN A 541 -22.88 22.86 45.84
CA GLN A 541 -24.03 22.98 46.70
C GLN A 541 -23.63 23.47 48.07
N ASP A 542 -22.62 22.87 48.71
CA ASP A 542 -22.14 23.26 50.03
C ASP A 542 -21.66 24.71 50.08
N VAL A 543 -20.92 25.13 49.03
CA VAL A 543 -20.46 26.52 48.89
C VAL A 543 -21.65 27.48 48.80
N ILE A 544 -22.65 27.17 47.97
CA ILE A 544 -23.86 28.02 47.82
C ILE A 544 -24.63 28.13 49.13
N LEU A 545 -24.83 27.03 49.85
CA LEU A 545 -25.53 27.05 51.14
C LEU A 545 -24.79 27.87 52.21
N LYS A 546 -23.45 27.70 52.32
CA LYS A 546 -22.64 28.50 53.22
C LYS A 546 -22.67 29.98 52.87
N ILE A 547 -22.69 30.34 51.58
CA ILE A 547 -22.85 31.75 51.20
C ILE A 547 -24.21 32.28 51.65
N ALA A 548 -25.29 31.48 51.52
CA ALA A 548 -26.61 31.89 51.98
C ALA A 548 -26.63 32.16 53.51
N GLU A 549 -26.02 31.27 54.29
CA GLU A 549 -25.87 31.46 55.76
C GLU A 549 -25.08 32.73 56.12
N ILE A 550 -23.95 32.98 55.38
CA ILE A 550 -23.12 34.19 55.60
C ILE A 550 -23.94 35.46 55.28
N VAL A 551 -24.70 35.47 54.20
CA VAL A 551 -25.55 36.61 53.80
C VAL A 551 -26.61 36.90 54.87
N GLU A 552 -27.31 35.86 55.37
CA GLU A 552 -28.31 36.00 56.45
C GLU A 552 -27.67 36.47 57.76
N ALA A 553 -26.53 35.89 58.12
CA ALA A 553 -25.77 36.27 59.33
C ALA A 553 -25.19 37.71 59.29
N ALA A 554 -24.98 38.26 58.09
CA ALA A 554 -24.61 39.66 57.88
C ALA A 554 -25.78 40.62 57.94
N GLY A 555 -27.03 40.14 58.19
CA GLY A 555 -28.23 40.94 58.30
C GLY A 555 -28.70 41.51 56.94
N THR A 556 -28.33 40.93 55.86
CA THR A 556 -28.82 41.29 54.50
C THR A 556 -29.49 40.09 53.80
N ARG A 557 -29.94 40.27 52.60
CA ARG A 557 -30.66 39.24 51.84
C ARG A 557 -30.31 39.31 50.35
N PHE A 558 -30.50 38.22 49.65
CA PHE A 558 -30.42 38.22 48.21
C PHE A 558 -31.47 39.14 47.59
N ALA A 559 -31.13 39.78 46.49
CA ALA A 559 -32.04 40.61 45.73
C ALA A 559 -33.09 39.73 45.06
N GLY A 560 -34.36 40.04 45.29
CA GLY A 560 -35.47 39.49 44.52
C GLY A 560 -35.77 40.39 43.31
N PRO A 561 -36.61 39.97 42.37
CA PRO A 561 -37.08 40.82 41.31
C PRO A 561 -37.87 41.98 41.89
N THR A 562 -37.19 43.13 42.05
CA THR A 562 -37.81 44.37 42.61
C THR A 562 -38.25 45.25 41.46
N ARG A 563 -39.52 45.65 41.49
CA ARG A 563 -40.07 46.71 40.64
C ARG A 563 -40.40 47.90 41.52
N LEU A 564 -39.64 48.98 41.37
CA LEU A 564 -39.97 50.24 41.98
C LEU A 564 -41.08 50.92 41.14
N THR A 565 -42.28 51.04 41.67
CA THR A 565 -43.37 51.78 41.05
C THR A 565 -43.50 53.08 41.80
N TYR A 566 -43.11 54.20 41.22
CA TYR A 566 -43.40 55.52 41.75
C TYR A 566 -44.86 55.84 41.42
N LEU A 567 -45.73 55.86 42.47
CA LEU A 567 -47.07 56.38 42.33
C LEU A 567 -46.99 57.87 42.58
N SER A 568 -47.03 58.70 41.57
CA SER A 568 -47.19 60.11 41.63
C SER A 568 -48.74 60.37 41.69
N THR A 569 -49.23 60.75 42.83
CA THR A 569 -50.55 61.35 42.89
C THR A 569 -50.44 62.78 42.42
N ASP A 570 -50.70 62.98 41.12
CA ASP A 570 -50.73 64.29 40.52
C ASP A 570 -52.06 65.00 40.95
N ASP A 571 -51.98 65.73 42.03
CA ASP A 571 -53.10 66.56 42.56
C ASP A 571 -53.55 67.62 41.52
N SER A 572 -52.81 67.77 40.41
CA SER A 572 -53.17 68.71 39.33
C SER A 572 -54.37 68.18 38.51
N VAL A 573 -54.51 66.83 38.34
CA VAL A 573 -55.57 66.21 37.55
C VAL A 573 -56.91 66.25 38.26
N GLU A 574 -56.93 66.21 39.64
CA GLU A 574 -58.16 66.38 40.44
C GLU A 574 -58.62 67.81 40.41
N LYS A 575 -57.74 68.78 40.38
CA LYS A 575 -58.09 70.21 40.27
C LYS A 575 -58.66 70.62 38.89
N GLU A 576 -58.23 69.90 37.85
CA GLU A 576 -58.75 70.15 36.51
C GLU A 576 -60.14 69.49 36.31
N LYS A 577 -60.39 68.32 36.90
CA LYS A 577 -61.70 67.67 36.93
C LYS A 577 -62.71 68.46 37.77
N ALA A 578 -62.25 69.11 38.84
CA ALA A 578 -63.10 69.95 39.64
C ALA A 578 -63.48 71.31 38.98
N LYS A 579 -62.67 71.78 38.02
CA LYS A 579 -62.95 72.99 37.22
C LYS A 579 -63.83 72.73 36.00
N GLY A 580 -63.95 71.48 35.57
CA GLY A 580 -64.71 71.09 34.36
C GLY A 580 -66.21 70.77 34.63
N VAL A 581 -66.68 70.86 35.84
CA VAL A 581 -68.15 70.62 36.20
C VAL A 581 -68.86 71.92 36.49
N GLY A 582 -68.56 72.97 35.81
CA GLY A 582 -69.33 74.21 35.93
C GLY A 582 -69.32 75.00 34.66
N VAL A 583 -70.07 74.54 33.65
CA VAL A 583 -70.82 75.35 32.66
C VAL A 583 -71.52 74.37 31.69
N ALA A 584 -72.82 74.43 31.75
CA ALA A 584 -73.95 74.15 30.89
C ALA A 584 -74.84 73.02 31.34
#